data_34737688732d98bd1c49a9efb09dd255
#
_entry.id   34737688732d98bd1c49a9efb09dd255
#
_cell.length_a   1.000
_cell.length_b   1.000
_cell.length_c   1.000
_cell.angle_alpha   90.00
_cell.angle_beta   90.00
_cell.angle_gamma   90.00
#
_symmetry.space_group_name_H-M   'P 1'
#
loop_
_entity.id
_entity.type
_entity.pdbx_description
1 polymer ?
#
loop_
_entity_poly.entity_id
_entity_poly.type
_entity_poly.pdbx_seq_one_letter_code
_entity_poly.pdbx_strand_id
1 'polypeptide(L)'
;MTSKTQGMILIDMNHPGFQDQLFKLEKVEQRALLTTLRKMKQLTWDSLYLDKGIRWELITSQKTRVGSALYSFRFSQKYRGIAYRDGQYLVLLKLCPDHDSAYH
;
A
#
# COMPACT_ATOMS: atom_id res chain seq x y z
N MET A 1 -16.18 20.01 10.23
CA MET A 1 -15.66 20.38 8.91
C MET A 1 -15.34 19.15 8.11
N THR A 2 -16.20 18.86 7.22
CA THR A 2 -16.07 17.65 6.41
C THR A 2 -14.95 17.75 5.37
N SER A 3 -14.62 18.97 4.95
CA SER A 3 -13.59 19.17 3.92
C SER A 3 -12.22 18.65 4.31
N LYS A 4 -11.92 18.57 5.61
CA LYS A 4 -10.61 18.09 6.08
C LYS A 4 -10.43 16.59 5.87
N THR A 5 -11.52 15.84 5.72
CA THR A 5 -11.43 14.39 5.51
C THR A 5 -11.62 13.98 4.06
N GLN A 6 -12.01 14.92 3.19
CA GLN A 6 -12.18 14.62 1.77
C GLN A 6 -10.83 14.33 1.12
N GLY A 7 -10.76 13.22 0.40
CA GLY A 7 -9.54 12.81 -0.27
C GLY A 7 -8.50 12.19 0.64
N MET A 8 -8.73 12.17 1.95
CA MET A 8 -7.81 11.55 2.89
C MET A 8 -7.82 10.04 2.74
N ILE A 9 -6.68 9.43 3.04
CA ILE A 9 -6.50 8.00 2.89
C ILE A 9 -6.82 7.30 4.22
N LEU A 10 -7.73 6.35 4.18
CA LEU A 10 -8.01 5.45 5.28
C LEU A 10 -7.33 4.12 4.98
N ILE A 11 -6.62 3.56 5.96
CA ILE A 11 -5.84 2.35 5.72
C ILE A 11 -6.55 1.16 6.31
N ASP A 12 -6.77 0.13 5.48
CA ASP A 12 -7.41 -1.11 5.85
C ASP A 12 -6.35 -2.21 5.92
N MET A 13 -6.11 -2.75 7.11
CA MET A 13 -5.14 -3.81 7.37
C MET A 13 -5.82 -5.11 7.83
N ASN A 14 -7.04 -5.32 7.43
CA ASN A 14 -7.82 -6.46 7.92
C ASN A 14 -7.56 -7.77 7.19
N HIS A 15 -6.88 -7.72 6.06
CA HIS A 15 -6.64 -8.94 5.28
C HIS A 15 -5.67 -9.87 6.02
N PRO A 16 -6.07 -11.14 6.30
CA PRO A 16 -5.24 -12.05 7.09
C PRO A 16 -3.87 -12.31 6.47
N GLY A 17 -3.80 -12.44 5.16
CA GLY A 17 -2.53 -12.66 4.47
C GLY A 17 -1.55 -11.52 4.67
N PHE A 18 -2.04 -10.29 4.64
CA PHE A 18 -1.20 -9.14 4.92
C PHE A 18 -0.69 -9.17 6.37
N GLN A 19 -1.59 -9.46 7.32
CA GLN A 19 -1.22 -9.49 8.73
C GLN A 19 -0.16 -10.55 9.02
N ASP A 20 -0.31 -11.73 8.44
CA ASP A 20 0.67 -12.79 8.61
C ASP A 20 2.04 -12.36 8.10
N GLN A 21 2.10 -11.73 6.95
CA GLN A 21 3.36 -11.27 6.39
C GLN A 21 3.95 -10.14 7.21
N LEU A 22 3.13 -9.22 7.70
CA LEU A 22 3.59 -8.13 8.56
C LEU A 22 4.32 -8.68 9.78
N PHE A 23 3.73 -9.68 10.44
CA PHE A 23 4.33 -10.23 11.64
C PHE A 23 5.60 -11.02 11.39
N LYS A 24 5.82 -11.47 10.16
CA LYS A 24 7.04 -12.20 9.79
C LYS A 24 8.18 -11.29 9.33
N LEU A 25 7.91 -10.01 9.07
CA LEU A 25 8.97 -9.08 8.69
C LEU A 25 9.95 -8.86 9.82
N GLU A 26 11.20 -8.63 9.46
CA GLU A 26 12.20 -8.17 10.43
C GLU A 26 11.81 -6.79 10.95
N LYS A 27 12.27 -6.47 12.15
CA LYS A 27 11.89 -5.22 12.80
C LYS A 27 12.20 -3.98 11.98
N VAL A 28 13.34 -3.97 11.29
CA VAL A 28 13.73 -2.83 10.48
C VAL A 28 12.73 -2.63 9.33
N GLU A 29 12.25 -3.72 8.74
CA GLU A 29 11.28 -3.65 7.66
C GLU A 29 9.89 -3.29 8.17
N GLN A 30 9.52 -3.79 9.36
CA GLN A 30 8.26 -3.39 9.99
C GLN A 30 8.23 -1.89 10.25
N ARG A 31 9.33 -1.33 10.75
CA ARG A 31 9.41 0.12 10.96
C ARG A 31 9.28 0.89 9.66
N ALA A 32 9.95 0.42 8.63
CA ALA A 32 9.89 1.07 7.33
C ALA A 32 8.45 1.08 6.80
N LEU A 33 7.74 -0.04 6.94
CA LEU A 33 6.35 -0.12 6.52
C LEU A 33 5.48 0.84 7.31
N LEU A 34 5.61 0.84 8.64
CA LEU A 34 4.80 1.73 9.48
C LEU A 34 5.08 3.21 9.16
N THR A 35 6.34 3.56 8.92
CA THR A 35 6.69 4.92 8.53
C THR A 35 6.02 5.31 7.22
N THR A 36 6.01 4.41 6.25
CA THR A 36 5.37 4.66 4.97
C THR A 36 3.85 4.78 5.11
N LEU A 37 3.23 3.89 5.88
CA LEU A 37 1.78 3.95 6.12
C LEU A 37 1.41 5.25 6.82
N ARG A 38 2.21 5.67 7.78
CA ARG A 38 2.00 6.94 8.48
C ARG A 38 2.06 8.12 7.52
N LYS A 39 3.03 8.09 6.60
CA LYS A 39 3.14 9.13 5.58
C LYS A 39 1.90 9.14 4.68
N MET A 40 1.43 7.96 4.27
CA MET A 40 0.24 7.86 3.45
C MET A 40 -0.98 8.46 4.13
N LYS A 41 -1.12 8.28 5.44
CA LYS A 41 -2.21 8.85 6.20
C LYS A 41 -2.22 10.38 6.18
N GLN A 42 -1.09 10.98 5.92
CA GLN A 42 -0.96 12.45 5.86
C GLN A 42 -1.19 13.00 4.46
N LEU A 43 -1.32 12.13 3.46
CA LEU A 43 -1.54 12.54 2.08
C LEU A 43 -3.01 12.44 1.71
N THR A 44 -3.37 13.15 0.66
CA THR A 44 -4.63 12.89 -0.05
C THR A 44 -4.37 11.83 -1.11
N TRP A 45 -5.43 11.26 -1.66
CA TRP A 45 -5.28 10.32 -2.77
C TRP A 45 -4.58 10.97 -3.97
N ASP A 46 -4.92 12.22 -4.28
CA ASP A 46 -4.26 12.91 -5.39
C ASP A 46 -2.76 13.05 -5.15
N SER A 47 -2.38 13.40 -3.92
CA SER A 47 -0.96 13.53 -3.57
C SER A 47 -0.23 12.20 -3.60
N LEU A 48 -0.92 11.11 -3.20
CA LEU A 48 -0.31 9.78 -3.23
C LEU A 48 0.07 9.38 -4.66
N TYR A 49 -0.81 9.64 -5.63
CA TYR A 49 -0.53 9.29 -7.02
C TYR A 49 0.71 10.01 -7.56
N LEU A 50 1.06 11.15 -6.98
CA LEU A 50 2.19 11.97 -7.43
C LEU A 50 3.45 11.77 -6.59
N ASP A 51 3.38 11.04 -5.48
CA ASP A 51 4.51 10.89 -4.57
C ASP A 51 5.57 9.97 -5.16
N LYS A 52 6.75 10.51 -5.40
CA LYS A 52 7.84 9.78 -6.04
C LYS A 52 8.54 8.81 -5.10
N GLY A 53 8.49 9.08 -3.79
CA GLY A 53 9.13 8.21 -2.81
C GLY A 53 8.34 6.94 -2.55
N ILE A 54 7.03 7.06 -2.44
CA ILE A 54 6.14 5.92 -2.19
C ILE A 54 5.96 5.07 -3.45
N ARG A 55 5.94 5.71 -4.62
CA ARG A 55 5.82 5.03 -5.92
C ARG A 55 4.58 4.14 -5.98
N TRP A 56 3.44 4.78 -5.80
CA TRP A 56 2.14 4.12 -5.96
C TRP A 56 1.89 3.88 -7.44
N GLU A 57 2.07 2.62 -7.88
CA GLU A 57 2.10 2.28 -9.29
C GLU A 57 1.12 1.17 -9.62
N LEU A 58 0.38 1.33 -10.70
CA LEU A 58 -0.57 0.33 -11.18
C LEU A 58 0.16 -0.95 -11.62
N ILE A 59 -0.35 -2.09 -11.17
CA ILE A 59 0.12 -3.40 -11.65
C ILE A 59 -0.84 -3.82 -12.76
N THR A 60 -0.40 -3.68 -14.00
CA THR A 60 -1.28 -3.87 -15.15
C THR A 60 -1.68 -5.33 -15.39
N SER A 61 -0.88 -6.27 -14.87
CA SER A 61 -1.09 -7.70 -15.14
C SER A 61 -2.00 -8.39 -14.13
N GLN A 62 -2.43 -7.69 -13.06
CA GLN A 62 -3.18 -8.33 -11.98
C GLN A 62 -4.35 -7.47 -11.55
N LYS A 63 -5.42 -8.16 -11.10
CA LYS A 63 -6.60 -7.53 -10.53
C LYS A 63 -7.11 -8.40 -9.40
N THR A 64 -7.96 -7.81 -8.54
CA THR A 64 -8.66 -8.58 -7.53
C THR A 64 -9.73 -9.44 -8.20
N ARG A 65 -10.36 -10.33 -7.40
CA ARG A 65 -11.45 -11.18 -7.91
C ARG A 65 -12.61 -10.37 -8.47
N VAL A 66 -12.86 -9.19 -7.93
CA VAL A 66 -13.95 -8.33 -8.38
C VAL A 66 -13.50 -7.34 -9.43
N GLY A 67 -12.28 -7.48 -9.95
CA GLY A 67 -11.79 -6.65 -11.04
C GLY A 67 -11.17 -5.34 -10.61
N SER A 68 -10.94 -5.12 -9.32
CA SER A 68 -10.29 -3.89 -8.86
C SER A 68 -8.82 -3.88 -9.26
N ALA A 69 -8.33 -2.71 -9.66
CA ALA A 69 -6.94 -2.54 -10.03
C ALA A 69 -6.05 -2.71 -8.81
N LEU A 70 -4.94 -3.40 -8.99
CA LEU A 70 -3.93 -3.57 -7.95
C LEU A 70 -2.80 -2.59 -8.16
N TYR A 71 -2.24 -2.13 -7.05
CA TYR A 71 -1.12 -1.20 -7.05
C TYR A 71 -0.02 -1.73 -6.17
N SER A 72 1.22 -1.39 -6.52
CA SER A 72 2.36 -1.62 -5.64
C SER A 72 2.84 -0.28 -5.10
N PHE A 73 3.44 -0.32 -3.92
CA PHE A 73 4.11 0.84 -3.35
C PHE A 73 5.41 0.40 -2.69
N ARG A 74 6.38 1.30 -2.65
CA ARG A 74 7.67 1.01 -2.06
C ARG A 74 7.69 1.48 -0.61
N PHE A 75 8.12 0.62 0.31
CA PHE A 75 8.32 1.05 1.69
C PHE A 75 9.75 0.81 2.18
N SER A 76 10.55 0.04 1.43
CA SER A 76 11.96 -0.09 1.69
C SER A 76 12.67 -0.46 0.39
N GLN A 77 14.00 -0.55 0.44
CA GLN A 77 14.73 -1.00 -0.74
C GLN A 77 14.52 -2.48 -1.04
N LYS A 78 14.09 -3.24 -0.03
CA LYS A 78 13.92 -4.69 -0.15
C LYS A 78 12.50 -5.13 -0.43
N TYR A 79 11.50 -4.31 -0.08
CA TYR A 79 10.11 -4.75 -0.07
C TYR A 79 9.16 -3.76 -0.68
N ARG A 80 8.10 -4.31 -1.28
CA ARG A 80 6.96 -3.55 -1.76
C ARG A 80 5.69 -4.06 -1.10
N GLY A 81 4.71 -3.18 -0.98
CA GLY A 81 3.37 -3.55 -0.58
C GLY A 81 2.48 -3.64 -1.80
N ILE A 82 1.48 -4.51 -1.73
CA ILE A 82 0.45 -4.63 -2.76
C ILE A 82 -0.89 -4.27 -2.13
N ALA A 83 -1.62 -3.40 -2.79
CA ALA A 83 -2.87 -2.86 -2.26
C ALA A 83 -3.82 -2.50 -3.38
N TYR A 84 -5.07 -2.19 -3.01
CA TYR A 84 -6.02 -1.60 -3.96
C TYR A 84 -6.81 -0.50 -3.25
N ARG A 85 -7.45 0.32 -4.05
CA ARG A 85 -8.27 1.41 -3.53
C ARG A 85 -9.74 1.01 -3.55
N ASP A 86 -10.41 1.23 -2.42
CA ASP A 86 -11.85 1.05 -2.28
C ASP A 86 -12.42 2.32 -1.66
N GLY A 87 -12.92 3.22 -2.50
CA GLY A 87 -13.38 4.53 -2.03
C GLY A 87 -12.22 5.31 -1.47
N GLN A 88 -12.27 5.65 -0.18
CA GLN A 88 -11.17 6.30 0.52
C GLN A 88 -10.21 5.30 1.14
N TYR A 89 -10.54 4.00 1.12
CA TYR A 89 -9.72 2.99 1.77
C TYR A 89 -8.59 2.53 0.86
N LEU A 90 -7.40 2.47 1.43
CA LEU A 90 -6.25 1.79 0.86
C LEU A 90 -6.20 0.43 1.54
N VAL A 91 -6.56 -0.62 0.79
CA VAL A 91 -6.69 -1.97 1.33
C VAL A 91 -5.40 -2.73 1.08
N LEU A 92 -4.68 -3.05 2.15
CA LEU A 92 -3.41 -3.76 2.05
C LEU A 92 -3.65 -5.26 1.88
N LEU A 93 -3.03 -5.86 0.88
CA LEU A 93 -3.23 -7.27 0.56
C LEU A 93 -2.04 -8.14 0.89
N LYS A 94 -0.83 -7.69 0.54
CA LYS A 94 0.36 -8.49 0.82
C LYS A 94 1.63 -7.64 0.75
N LEU A 95 2.70 -8.21 1.28
CA LEU A 95 4.03 -7.63 1.25
C LEU A 95 4.94 -8.61 0.52
N CYS A 96 5.80 -8.12 -0.35
CA CYS A 96 6.67 -8.99 -1.12
C CYS A 96 8.02 -8.32 -1.39
N PRO A 97 9.05 -9.13 -1.67
CA PRO A 97 10.35 -8.57 -2.00
C PRO A 97 10.29 -7.63 -3.19
N ASP A 98 11.12 -6.59 -3.15
CA ASP A 98 11.17 -5.58 -4.21
C ASP A 98 12.06 -6.07 -5.34
N HIS A 99 11.53 -6.99 -6.12
CA HIS A 99 12.17 -7.48 -7.34
C HIS A 99 11.08 -8.09 -8.22
N ASP A 100 11.48 -8.75 -9.29
CA ASP A 100 10.55 -9.21 -10.31
C ASP A 100 9.43 -10.08 -9.76
N SER A 101 9.66 -10.79 -8.65
CA SER A 101 8.63 -11.66 -8.09
C SER A 101 7.37 -10.91 -7.67
N ALA A 102 7.45 -9.61 -7.43
CA ALA A 102 6.27 -8.82 -7.10
C ALA A 102 5.26 -8.78 -8.24
N TYR A 103 5.70 -9.04 -9.46
CA TYR A 103 4.89 -8.91 -10.67
C TYR A 103 4.59 -10.25 -11.35
N HIS A 104 4.97 -11.33 -10.71
CA HIS A 104 4.78 -12.66 -11.28
C HIS A 104 3.66 -13.45 -10.69
#